data_f4e5e15674b1905990b1fd7c4f74b692
#
_entry.id   f4e5e15674b1905990b1fd7c4f74b692
#
_cell.length_a   1.000
_cell.length_b   1.000
_cell.length_c   1.000
_cell.angle_alpha   90.00
_cell.angle_beta   90.00
_cell.angle_gamma   90.00
#
_symmetry.space_group_name_H-M   'P 1'
#
loop_
_entity.id
_entity.type
_entity.pdbx_description
1 polymer ?
#
loop_
_entity_poly.entity_id
_entity_poly.type
_entity_poly.pdbx_seq_one_letter_code
_entity_poly.pdbx_strand_id
1 'polypeptide(L)'
;MFRSKLTEQAGEDYQAMNAELETLVRQNPGFIDVKSYTAQDGERLTVVWWRDEQSLAEWRNLARHREAQNTGRQKWYEHYNIEVASVVRSRSFVRK
;
A
#
# COMPACT_ATOMS: atom_id res chain seq x y z
N MET A 1 4.71 4.45 2.39
CA MET A 1 4.54 4.72 0.95
C MET A 1 5.06 3.54 0.14
N PHE A 2 4.23 3.07 -0.74
CA PHE A 2 4.56 1.93 -1.60
C PHE A 2 4.49 2.39 -3.05
N ARG A 3 5.63 2.45 -3.71
CA ARG A 3 5.74 2.87 -5.10
C ARG A 3 6.07 1.66 -5.95
N SER A 4 5.30 1.43 -7.00
CA SER A 4 5.43 0.22 -7.80
C SER A 4 5.04 0.42 -9.25
N LYS A 5 5.50 -0.50 -10.09
CA LYS A 5 5.06 -0.59 -11.47
C LYS A 5 4.68 -2.04 -11.76
N LEU A 6 3.49 -2.24 -12.31
CA LEU A 6 2.95 -3.57 -12.56
C LEU A 6 3.45 -4.11 -13.91
N THR A 7 3.61 -5.44 -13.95
CA THR A 7 3.86 -6.16 -15.20
C THR A 7 2.54 -6.41 -15.93
N GLU A 8 2.63 -6.86 -17.18
CA GLU A 8 1.46 -7.28 -17.94
C GLU A 8 0.79 -8.51 -17.33
N GLN A 9 1.47 -9.26 -16.49
CA GLN A 9 0.93 -10.43 -15.81
C GLN A 9 0.07 -10.07 -14.59
N ALA A 10 0.06 -8.83 -14.16
CA ALA A 10 -0.77 -8.37 -13.06
C ALA A 10 -2.19 -8.17 -13.56
N GLY A 11 -3.02 -9.20 -13.45
CA GLY A 11 -4.40 -9.20 -13.91
C GLY A 11 -5.41 -9.33 -12.77
N GLU A 12 -6.41 -10.18 -12.97
CA GLU A 12 -7.49 -10.36 -12.00
C GLU A 12 -7.01 -10.87 -10.65
N ASP A 13 -5.99 -11.72 -10.63
CA ASP A 13 -5.42 -12.24 -9.40
C ASP A 13 -4.79 -11.14 -8.55
N TYR A 14 -4.11 -10.19 -9.20
CA TYR A 14 -3.57 -9.01 -8.52
C TYR A 14 -4.70 -8.15 -7.95
N GLN A 15 -5.73 -7.89 -8.75
CA GLN A 15 -6.85 -7.06 -8.33
C GLN A 15 -7.61 -7.70 -7.18
N ALA A 16 -7.82 -9.01 -7.20
CA ALA A 16 -8.49 -9.73 -6.13
C ALA A 16 -7.69 -9.66 -4.83
N MET A 17 -6.37 -9.88 -4.90
CA MET A 17 -5.50 -9.79 -3.74
C MET A 17 -5.46 -8.36 -3.17
N ASN A 18 -5.38 -7.37 -4.05
CA ASN A 18 -5.34 -5.96 -3.64
C ASN A 18 -6.63 -5.56 -2.91
N ALA A 19 -7.78 -6.00 -3.41
CA ALA A 19 -9.07 -5.73 -2.77
C ALA A 19 -9.17 -6.40 -1.39
N GLU A 20 -8.68 -7.63 -1.28
CA GLU A 20 -8.65 -8.35 -0.01
C GLU A 20 -7.74 -7.64 1.01
N LEU A 21 -6.56 -7.22 0.57
CA LEU A 21 -5.62 -6.51 1.45
C LEU A 21 -6.18 -5.17 1.90
N GLU A 22 -6.89 -4.46 1.04
CA GLU A 22 -7.53 -3.20 1.42
C GLU A 22 -8.57 -3.41 2.51
N THR A 23 -9.36 -4.48 2.41
CA THR A 23 -10.32 -4.85 3.45
C THR A 23 -9.60 -5.17 4.76
N LEU A 24 -8.52 -5.95 4.69
CA LEU A 24 -7.76 -6.36 5.87
C LEU A 24 -7.05 -5.19 6.56
N VAL A 25 -6.48 -4.27 5.79
CA VAL A 25 -5.76 -3.14 6.37
C VAL A 25 -6.70 -2.22 7.15
N ARG A 26 -7.92 -2.08 6.67
CA ARG A 26 -8.93 -1.26 7.34
C ARG A 26 -9.38 -1.82 8.68
N GLN A 27 -9.13 -3.10 8.93
CA GLN A 27 -9.45 -3.76 10.20
C GLN A 27 -8.38 -3.52 11.28
N ASN A 28 -7.21 -3.02 10.90
CA ASN A 28 -6.14 -2.73 11.85
C ASN A 28 -6.51 -1.48 12.66
N PRO A 29 -6.49 -1.54 14.01
CA PRO A 29 -6.89 -0.40 14.85
C PRO A 29 -6.02 0.84 14.66
N GLY A 30 -4.80 0.68 14.18
CA GLY A 30 -3.89 1.80 13.92
C GLY A 30 -3.97 2.37 12.52
N PHE A 31 -4.82 1.80 11.66
CA PHE A 31 -5.03 2.32 10.31
C PHE A 31 -5.80 3.63 10.37
N ILE A 32 -5.32 4.63 9.61
CA ILE A 32 -5.98 5.93 9.51
C ILE A 32 -6.63 6.08 8.13
N ASP A 33 -5.85 5.94 7.06
CA ASP A 33 -6.35 6.13 5.70
C ASP A 33 -5.40 5.49 4.68
N VAL A 34 -5.92 5.27 3.48
CA VAL A 34 -5.14 4.77 2.34
C VAL A 34 -5.57 5.49 1.08
N LYS A 35 -4.61 5.85 0.25
CA LYS A 35 -4.90 6.50 -1.02
C LYS A 35 -3.85 6.11 -2.05
N SER A 36 -4.31 5.86 -3.28
CA SER A 36 -3.43 5.48 -4.38
C SER A 36 -3.47 6.52 -5.48
N TYR A 37 -2.31 6.73 -6.09
CA TYR A 37 -2.12 7.67 -7.19
C TYR A 37 -1.40 6.95 -8.32
N THR A 38 -1.64 7.38 -9.55
CA THR A 38 -0.97 6.82 -10.72
C THR A 38 -0.30 7.96 -11.49
N ALA A 39 1.00 7.83 -11.74
CA ALA A 39 1.75 8.78 -12.55
C ALA A 39 1.49 8.54 -14.03
N GLN A 40 1.90 9.50 -14.87
CA GLN A 40 1.69 9.41 -16.31
C GLN A 40 2.40 8.22 -16.94
N ASP A 41 3.53 7.81 -16.38
CA ASP A 41 4.30 6.65 -16.87
C ASP A 41 3.73 5.31 -16.40
N GLY A 42 2.64 5.32 -15.64
CA GLY A 42 2.01 4.11 -15.14
C GLY A 42 2.51 3.67 -13.77
N GLU A 43 3.51 4.35 -13.20
CA GLU A 43 3.96 4.04 -11.85
C GLU A 43 2.87 4.42 -10.84
N ARG A 44 2.66 3.55 -9.86
CA ARG A 44 1.63 3.77 -8.82
C ARG A 44 2.28 4.08 -7.49
N LEU A 45 1.65 4.99 -6.76
CA LEU A 45 2.03 5.31 -5.39
C LEU A 45 0.83 5.04 -4.48
N THR A 46 1.00 4.16 -3.52
CA THR A 46 0.00 3.94 -2.47
C THR A 46 0.54 4.49 -1.17
N VAL A 47 -0.20 5.41 -0.58
CA VAL A 47 0.14 6.03 0.70
C VAL A 47 -0.83 5.50 1.74
N VAL A 48 -0.29 4.98 2.84
CA VAL A 48 -1.09 4.53 3.97
C VAL A 48 -0.67 5.32 5.20
N TRP A 49 -1.64 5.87 5.88
CA TRP A 49 -1.42 6.63 7.12
C TRP A 49 -1.72 5.73 8.32
N TRP A 50 -0.76 5.65 9.23
CA TRP A 50 -0.83 4.81 10.43
C TRP A 50 -0.74 5.67 11.67
N ARG A 51 -1.41 5.24 12.75
CA ARG A 51 -1.33 5.91 14.04
C ARG A 51 0.07 5.80 14.63
N ASP A 52 0.72 4.66 14.48
CA ASP A 52 2.03 4.37 15.04
C ASP A 52 2.77 3.31 14.23
N GLU A 53 4.06 3.17 14.51
CA GLU A 53 4.90 2.18 13.84
C GLU A 53 4.53 0.74 14.18
N GLN A 54 4.03 0.51 15.38
CA GLN A 54 3.64 -0.84 15.82
C GLN A 54 2.52 -1.39 14.96
N SER A 55 1.53 -0.57 14.66
CA SER A 55 0.41 -0.97 13.80
C SER A 55 0.90 -1.31 12.38
N LEU A 56 1.82 -0.51 11.86
CA LEU A 56 2.44 -0.80 10.57
C LEU A 56 3.22 -2.12 10.60
N ALA A 57 3.96 -2.37 11.67
CA ALA A 57 4.72 -3.61 11.82
C ALA A 57 3.80 -4.82 11.88
N GLU A 58 2.68 -4.73 12.59
CA GLU A 58 1.68 -5.79 12.64
C GLU A 58 1.11 -6.09 11.26
N TRP A 59 0.80 -5.05 10.50
CA TRP A 59 0.33 -5.18 9.13
C TRP A 59 1.36 -5.88 8.24
N ARG A 60 2.62 -5.43 8.32
CA ARG A 60 3.71 -5.99 7.52
C ARG A 60 3.91 -7.48 7.80
N ASN A 61 3.66 -7.90 9.05
CA ASN A 61 3.86 -9.28 9.48
C ASN A 61 2.63 -10.16 9.29
N LEU A 62 1.52 -9.60 8.80
CA LEU A 62 0.33 -10.38 8.52
C LEU A 62 0.64 -11.39 7.40
N ALA A 63 0.27 -12.65 7.61
CA ALA A 63 0.60 -13.72 6.68
C ALA A 63 0.09 -13.44 5.26
N ARG A 64 -1.11 -12.90 5.14
CA ARG A 64 -1.72 -12.60 3.84
C ARG A 64 -0.95 -11.51 3.10
N HIS A 65 -0.47 -10.49 3.83
CA HIS A 65 0.35 -9.43 3.25
C HIS A 65 1.70 -9.97 2.75
N ARG A 66 2.31 -10.88 3.50
CA ARG A 66 3.55 -11.53 3.09
C ARG A 66 3.36 -12.37 1.83
N GLU A 67 2.25 -13.09 1.76
CA GLU A 67 1.90 -13.88 0.58
C GLU A 67 1.77 -12.99 -0.66
N ALA A 68 1.08 -11.86 -0.52
CA ALA A 68 0.93 -10.90 -1.60
C ALA A 68 2.29 -10.34 -2.06
N GLN A 69 3.19 -10.03 -1.12
CA GLN A 69 4.53 -9.54 -1.46
C GLN A 69 5.33 -10.60 -2.22
N ASN A 70 5.26 -11.85 -1.81
CA ASN A 70 5.96 -12.94 -2.49
C ASN A 70 5.46 -13.12 -3.92
N THR A 71 4.15 -13.17 -4.11
CA THR A 71 3.54 -13.29 -5.43
C THR A 71 3.86 -12.06 -6.29
N GLY A 72 3.84 -10.90 -5.66
CA GLY A 72 4.17 -9.63 -6.35
C GLY A 72 5.57 -9.63 -6.92
N ARG A 73 6.56 -10.08 -6.14
CA ARG A 73 7.94 -10.16 -6.61
C ARG A 73 8.12 -11.15 -7.75
N GLN A 74 7.36 -12.22 -7.74
CA GLN A 74 7.46 -13.27 -8.75
C GLN A 74 6.71 -12.92 -10.03
N LYS A 75 5.60 -12.19 -9.94
CA LYS A 75 4.67 -12.12 -11.04
C LYS A 75 4.14 -10.71 -11.37
N TRP A 76 3.82 -9.90 -10.35
CA TRP A 76 3.03 -8.68 -10.54
C TRP A 76 3.85 -7.41 -10.76
N TYR A 77 5.04 -7.32 -10.13
CA TYR A 77 5.78 -6.05 -10.12
C TYR A 77 7.02 -6.10 -10.97
N GLU A 78 7.16 -5.12 -11.84
CA GLU A 78 8.44 -4.82 -12.50
C GLU A 78 9.45 -4.36 -11.45
N HIS A 79 9.01 -3.48 -10.57
CA HIS A 79 9.79 -2.99 -9.44
C HIS A 79 8.85 -2.45 -8.37
N TYR A 80 9.34 -2.36 -7.15
CA TYR A 80 8.65 -1.63 -6.09
C TYR A 80 9.66 -1.06 -5.11
N ASN A 81 9.23 -0.03 -4.38
CA ASN A 81 9.99 0.61 -3.33
C ASN A 81 9.05 0.93 -2.17
N ILE A 82 9.48 0.63 -0.95
CA ILE A 82 8.73 0.91 0.26
C ILE A 82 9.51 1.92 1.09
N GLU A 83 8.84 3.01 1.48
CA GLU A 83 9.42 4.02 2.35
C GLU A 83 8.48 4.26 3.52
N VAL A 84 9.04 4.31 4.72
CA VAL A 84 8.31 4.63 5.94
C VAL A 84 8.81 5.97 6.44
N ALA A 85 7.86 6.88 6.67
CA ALA A 85 8.21 8.25 7.08
C ALA A 85 7.31 8.68 8.22
N SER A 86 7.81 9.55 9.07
CA SER A 86 7.01 10.21 10.10
C SER A 86 6.61 11.60 9.63
N VAL A 87 5.36 11.96 9.88
CA VAL A 87 4.89 13.32 9.58
C VAL A 87 5.41 14.25 10.67
N VAL A 88 6.33 15.13 10.32
CA VAL A 88 6.92 16.07 11.25
C VAL A 88 5.99 17.27 11.49
N ARG A 89 5.26 17.66 10.46
CA ARG A 89 4.34 18.79 10.51
C ARG A 89 3.27 18.61 9.43
N SER A 90 2.05 19.04 9.76
CA SER A 90 0.95 18.99 8.81
C SER A 90 0.14 20.29 8.88
N ARG A 91 -0.33 20.75 7.74
CA ARG A 91 -1.19 21.92 7.65
C ARG A 91 -2.22 21.66 6.56
N SER A 92 -3.48 21.95 6.85
CA SER A 92 -4.57 21.71 5.90
C SER A 92 -5.42 22.96 5.72
N PHE A 93 -6.01 23.08 4.54
CA PHE A 93 -6.98 24.11 4.23
C PHE A 93 -8.08 23.46 3.40
N VAL A 94 -9.33 23.74 3.76
CA VAL A 94 -10.49 23.25 3.02
C VAL A 94 -11.38 24.45 2.74
N ARG A 95 -11.69 24.68 1.46
CA ARG A 95 -12.60 25.75 1.05
C ARG A 95 -14.03 25.30 1.32
N LYS A 96 -14.76 26.17 1.97
CA LYS A 96 -16.19 25.91 2.27
C LYS A 96 -17.09 26.49 1.22
#